data_5d03f0a6f6c0ece7dcac0ca9e167607e
#
_entry.id   5d03f0a6f6c0ece7dcac0ca9e167607e
#
_cell.length_a   1.000
_cell.length_b   1.000
_cell.length_c   1.000
_cell.angle_alpha   90.00
_cell.angle_beta   90.00
_cell.angle_gamma   90.00
#
_symmetry.space_group_name_H-M   'P 1'
#
loop_
_entity.id
_entity.type
_entity.pdbx_description
1 polymer ?
#
loop_
_entity_poly.entity_id
_entity_poly.type
_entity_poly.pdbx_seq_one_letter_code
_entity_poly.pdbx_strand_id
1 'polypeptide(L)'
;EITRLKLKNWRNFRQLDVPLRDTTYILGPNASGKSNLLDVFRFLRDVSKTNGGGLQAAVEARGGITKVRCLHARRDPEVLIDVEVSAGGQDAVGGRGHDASKQGGDSVGTYRHGVDAEAPAWRYVLGFKPEGKGAQRLLISREEVW
;
A
#
# COMPACT_ATOMS: atom_id res chain seq x y z
N GLU A 1 -4.34 -1.28 10.48
CA GLU A 1 -4.24 -0.15 9.53
C GLU A 1 -3.07 -0.36 8.56
N ILE A 2 -3.24 0.05 7.27
CA ILE A 2 -2.13 -0.03 6.31
C ILE A 2 -1.21 1.15 6.54
N THR A 3 0.06 0.88 6.85
CA THR A 3 1.07 1.90 7.20
C THR A 3 2.08 2.18 6.09
N ARG A 4 2.20 1.26 5.12
CA ARG A 4 3.11 1.43 3.98
C ARG A 4 2.62 0.67 2.77
N LEU A 5 2.82 1.24 1.60
CA LEU A 5 2.57 0.61 0.32
C LEU A 5 3.79 0.73 -0.58
N LYS A 6 4.29 -0.42 -1.07
CA LYS A 6 5.30 -0.46 -2.11
C LYS A 6 4.75 -1.14 -3.35
N LEU A 7 5.03 -0.59 -4.49
CA LEU A 7 4.61 -1.11 -5.78
C LEU A 7 5.81 -1.23 -6.73
N LYS A 8 5.79 -2.27 -7.54
CA LYS A 8 6.69 -2.43 -8.67
C LYS A 8 5.87 -2.80 -9.91
N ASN A 9 6.10 -2.08 -10.99
CA ASN A 9 5.47 -2.33 -12.29
C ASN A 9 3.93 -2.32 -12.28
N TRP A 10 3.32 -1.54 -11.43
CA TRP A 10 1.88 -1.39 -11.35
C TRP A 10 1.40 -0.23 -12.21
N ARG A 11 0.64 -0.51 -13.26
CA ARG A 11 0.05 0.49 -14.18
C ARG A 11 1.08 1.53 -14.68
N ASN A 12 0.99 2.76 -14.22
CA ASN A 12 1.95 3.83 -14.55
C ASN A 12 3.11 3.94 -13.54
N PHE A 13 3.09 3.15 -12.47
CA PHE A 13 4.17 3.15 -11.48
C PHE A 13 5.20 2.07 -11.80
N ARG A 14 6.40 2.49 -12.13
CA ARG A 14 7.54 1.57 -12.24
C ARG A 14 8.01 1.12 -10.86
N GLN A 15 8.11 2.06 -9.96
CA GLN A 15 8.38 1.85 -8.54
C GLN A 15 7.68 2.93 -7.73
N LEU A 16 7.11 2.54 -6.61
CA LEU A 16 6.51 3.42 -5.63
C LEU A 16 6.79 2.87 -4.24
N ASP A 17 7.12 3.73 -3.30
CA ASP A 17 7.27 3.40 -1.88
C ASP A 17 6.75 4.58 -1.08
N VAL A 18 5.61 4.42 -0.43
CA VAL A 18 4.94 5.49 0.30
C VAL A 18 4.50 5.03 1.68
N PRO A 19 4.82 5.81 2.72
CA PRO A 19 4.19 5.63 4.02
C PRO A 19 2.74 6.09 3.95
N LEU A 20 1.87 5.39 4.65
CA LEU A 20 0.46 5.73 4.78
C LEU A 20 0.14 6.02 6.26
N ARG A 21 -0.84 6.86 6.49
CA ARG A 21 -1.34 7.24 7.82
C ARG A 21 -2.85 7.12 7.82
N ASP A 22 -3.48 7.22 8.99
CA ASP A 22 -4.93 7.22 9.18
C ASP A 22 -5.65 8.09 8.15
N THR A 23 -5.08 9.25 7.88
CA THR A 23 -5.54 10.13 6.81
C THR A 23 -4.35 10.51 5.92
N THR A 24 -4.43 10.09 4.66
CA THR A 24 -3.43 10.39 3.63
C THR A 24 -4.10 11.11 2.46
N TYR A 25 -3.63 12.31 2.14
CA TYR A 25 -4.11 13.08 1.01
C TYR A 25 -3.26 12.83 -0.23
N ILE A 26 -3.92 12.45 -1.34
CA ILE A 26 -3.24 12.24 -2.61
C ILE A 26 -3.56 13.42 -3.53
N LEU A 27 -2.57 14.26 -3.75
CA LEU A 27 -2.67 15.45 -4.58
C LEU A 27 -1.88 15.26 -5.88
N GLY A 28 -2.37 15.86 -6.94
CA GLY A 28 -1.69 15.85 -8.23
C GLY A 28 -2.63 16.22 -9.39
N PRO A 29 -2.10 16.56 -10.56
CA PRO A 29 -2.90 16.88 -11.74
C PRO A 29 -3.71 15.68 -12.21
N ASN A 30 -4.65 15.92 -13.11
CA ASN A 30 -5.38 14.83 -13.78
C ASN A 30 -4.40 13.95 -14.55
N ALA A 31 -4.70 12.67 -14.65
CA ALA A 31 -3.84 11.64 -15.26
C ALA A 31 -2.48 11.38 -14.55
N SER A 32 -2.22 11.92 -13.36
CA SER A 32 -0.98 11.66 -12.60
C SER A 32 -0.89 10.25 -11.99
N GLY A 33 -1.95 9.45 -12.10
CA GLY A 33 -1.99 8.09 -11.55
C GLY A 33 -2.69 7.93 -10.21
N LYS A 34 -3.33 8.96 -9.65
CA LYS A 34 -4.08 8.87 -8.39
C LYS A 34 -5.07 7.71 -8.35
N SER A 35 -5.87 7.58 -9.41
CA SER A 35 -6.84 6.48 -9.54
C SER A 35 -6.17 5.11 -9.65
N ASN A 36 -5.01 5.04 -10.30
CA ASN A 36 -4.22 3.81 -10.41
C ASN A 36 -3.63 3.40 -9.06
N LEU A 37 -3.26 4.36 -8.21
CA LEU A 37 -2.83 4.09 -6.85
C LEU A 37 -3.97 3.56 -5.99
N LEU A 38 -5.14 4.19 -6.03
CA LEU A 38 -6.32 3.73 -5.29
C LEU A 38 -6.84 2.37 -5.78
N ASP A 39 -6.63 2.05 -7.07
CA ASP A 39 -7.02 0.76 -7.62
C ASP A 39 -6.24 -0.43 -7.04
N VAL A 40 -5.05 -0.20 -6.46
CA VAL A 40 -4.30 -1.25 -5.75
C VAL A 40 -5.12 -1.85 -4.60
N PHE A 41 -5.77 -1.02 -3.80
CA PHE A 41 -6.58 -1.47 -2.67
C PHE A 41 -7.83 -2.23 -3.14
N ARG A 42 -8.44 -1.77 -4.23
CA ARG A 42 -9.55 -2.49 -4.88
C ARG A 42 -9.09 -3.82 -5.44
N PHE A 43 -7.90 -3.87 -6.03
CA PHE A 43 -7.30 -5.08 -6.55
C PHE A 43 -7.06 -6.11 -5.44
N LEU A 44 -6.43 -5.72 -4.34
CA LEU A 44 -6.20 -6.60 -3.19
C LEU A 44 -7.52 -7.14 -2.62
N ARG A 45 -8.54 -6.30 -2.51
CA ARG A 45 -9.90 -6.73 -2.13
C ARG A 45 -10.47 -7.74 -3.12
N ASP A 46 -10.30 -7.52 -4.44
CA ASP A 46 -10.83 -8.42 -5.46
C ASP A 46 -10.10 -9.76 -5.48
N VAL A 47 -8.79 -9.76 -5.22
CA VAL A 47 -7.99 -10.99 -5.05
C VAL A 47 -8.48 -11.81 -3.85
N SER A 48 -8.82 -11.15 -2.74
CA SER A 48 -9.22 -11.81 -1.49
C SER A 48 -10.68 -12.25 -1.42
N LYS A 49 -11.49 -11.97 -2.44
CA LYS A 49 -12.89 -12.42 -2.47
C LYS A 49 -13.00 -13.95 -2.53
N THR A 50 -13.81 -14.52 -1.66
CA THR A 50 -14.03 -15.97 -1.58
C THR A 50 -14.77 -16.53 -2.81
N ASN A 51 -15.75 -15.78 -3.34
CA ASN A 51 -16.56 -16.18 -4.49
C ASN A 51 -16.26 -15.29 -5.70
N GLY A 52 -15.79 -15.88 -6.79
CA GLY A 52 -15.49 -15.15 -8.04
C GLY A 52 -14.30 -14.20 -7.94
N GLY A 53 -13.46 -14.34 -6.90
CA GLY A 53 -12.23 -13.61 -6.71
C GLY A 53 -11.00 -14.38 -7.18
N GLY A 54 -9.86 -13.97 -6.66
CA GLY A 54 -8.56 -14.54 -6.99
C GLY A 54 -7.78 -13.69 -7.97
N LEU A 55 -6.49 -13.97 -8.07
CA LEU A 55 -5.55 -13.18 -8.85
C LEU A 55 -5.94 -13.08 -10.32
N GLN A 56 -6.28 -14.21 -10.95
CA GLN A 56 -6.64 -14.26 -12.37
C GLN A 56 -7.87 -13.39 -12.66
N ALA A 57 -8.95 -13.58 -11.89
CA ALA A 57 -10.19 -12.81 -12.06
C ALA A 57 -9.98 -11.31 -11.81
N ALA A 58 -9.19 -10.94 -10.80
CA ALA A 58 -8.90 -9.55 -10.48
C ALA A 58 -8.11 -8.83 -11.59
N VAL A 59 -7.20 -9.54 -12.26
CA VAL A 59 -6.43 -9.02 -13.41
C VAL A 59 -7.31 -8.95 -14.66
N GLU A 60 -8.12 -9.96 -14.94
CA GLU A 60 -9.06 -9.98 -16.09
C GLU A 60 -10.09 -8.85 -16.01
N ALA A 61 -10.63 -8.59 -14.83
CA ALA A 61 -11.55 -7.47 -14.60
C ALA A 61 -10.94 -6.09 -14.93
N ARG A 62 -9.61 -6.01 -15.01
CA ARG A 62 -8.84 -4.79 -15.35
C ARG A 62 -8.36 -4.77 -16.80
N GLY A 63 -8.81 -5.72 -17.62
CA GLY A 63 -8.42 -5.84 -19.03
C GLY A 63 -7.13 -6.65 -19.28
N GLY A 64 -6.77 -7.49 -18.31
CA GLY A 64 -5.64 -8.40 -18.41
C GLY A 64 -4.32 -7.81 -17.93
N ILE A 65 -3.30 -8.67 -17.89
CA ILE A 65 -1.96 -8.33 -17.36
C ILE A 65 -1.28 -7.17 -18.09
N THR A 66 -1.54 -7.02 -19.38
CA THR A 66 -0.97 -5.93 -20.18
C THR A 66 -1.49 -4.54 -19.77
N LYS A 67 -2.68 -4.47 -19.16
CA LYS A 67 -3.28 -3.25 -18.65
C LYS A 67 -2.89 -2.98 -17.19
N VAL A 68 -2.59 -4.03 -16.45
CA VAL A 68 -2.16 -3.94 -15.04
C VAL A 68 -0.67 -3.63 -14.92
N ARG A 69 0.15 -4.23 -15.77
CA ARG A 69 1.59 -4.06 -15.75
C ARG A 69 2.04 -2.74 -16.37
N CYS A 70 3.05 -2.13 -15.79
CA CYS A 70 3.67 -0.93 -16.34
C CYS A 70 4.27 -1.19 -17.74
N LEU A 71 3.97 -0.33 -18.70
CA LEU A 71 4.46 -0.45 -20.09
C LEU A 71 5.98 -0.43 -20.21
N HIS A 72 6.67 0.19 -19.25
CA HIS A 72 8.12 0.28 -19.21
C HIS A 72 8.81 -0.97 -18.64
N ALA A 73 8.02 -1.96 -18.17
CA ALA A 73 8.51 -3.19 -17.52
C ALA A 73 8.84 -4.31 -18.52
N ARG A 74 9.42 -4.00 -19.68
CA ARG A 74 9.67 -4.99 -20.75
C ARG A 74 10.67 -6.08 -20.36
N ARG A 75 11.68 -5.74 -19.55
CA ARG A 75 12.74 -6.68 -19.15
C ARG A 75 12.41 -7.42 -17.85
N ASP A 76 11.55 -6.86 -17.04
CA ASP A 76 11.12 -7.42 -15.76
C ASP A 76 9.58 -7.40 -15.71
N PRO A 77 8.93 -8.50 -16.12
CA PRO A 77 7.49 -8.56 -16.25
C PRO A 77 6.75 -8.70 -14.92
N GLU A 78 7.48 -8.83 -13.80
CA GLU A 78 6.89 -9.03 -12.49
C GLU A 78 6.19 -7.76 -12.00
N VAL A 79 4.93 -7.91 -11.60
CA VAL A 79 4.20 -6.92 -10.80
C VAL A 79 4.31 -7.33 -9.34
N LEU A 80 4.67 -6.39 -8.47
CA LEU A 80 4.79 -6.65 -7.05
C LEU A 80 4.01 -5.60 -6.26
N ILE A 81 3.23 -6.08 -5.30
CA ILE A 81 2.50 -5.28 -4.32
C ILE A 81 2.94 -5.74 -2.94
N ASP A 82 3.40 -4.80 -2.12
CA ASP A 82 3.92 -5.04 -0.78
C ASP A 82 3.23 -4.05 0.18
N VAL A 83 2.50 -4.56 1.15
CA VAL A 83 1.76 -3.78 2.13
C VAL A 83 2.17 -4.13 3.54
N GLU A 84 2.44 -3.11 4.34
CA GLU A 84 2.68 -3.22 5.78
C GLU A 84 1.44 -2.73 6.54
N VAL A 85 1.10 -3.44 7.60
CA VAL A 85 -0.09 -3.18 8.41
C VAL A 85 0.31 -3.12 9.88
N SER A 86 -0.10 -2.07 10.59
CA SER A 86 -0.01 -2.02 12.05
C SER A 86 -1.24 -2.66 12.68
N ALA A 87 -1.08 -3.28 13.83
CA ALA A 87 -2.19 -3.56 14.73
C ALA A 87 -2.67 -2.19 15.23
N GLY A 88 -3.80 -1.69 14.74
CA GLY A 88 -4.33 -0.40 15.16
C GLY A 88 -4.28 -0.28 16.69
N GLY A 89 -3.56 0.71 17.20
CA GLY A 89 -3.60 1.03 18.62
C GLY A 89 -5.05 1.36 18.96
N GLN A 90 -5.62 0.62 19.89
CA GLN A 90 -6.87 1.02 20.52
C GLN A 90 -6.62 2.38 21.15
N ASP A 91 -7.45 3.35 20.81
CA ASP A 91 -7.47 4.67 21.39
C ASP A 91 -7.22 4.58 22.90
N ALA A 92 -6.13 5.17 23.34
CA ALA A 92 -5.95 5.47 24.76
C ALA A 92 -7.07 6.45 25.14
N VAL A 93 -8.17 5.90 25.64
CA VAL A 93 -9.27 6.66 26.23
C VAL A 93 -8.69 7.57 27.28
N GLY A 94 -8.84 8.88 27.03
CA GLY A 94 -8.30 9.95 27.83
C GLY A 94 -8.60 9.82 29.32
N GLY A 95 -7.55 9.64 30.09
CA GLY A 95 -7.53 9.97 31.50
C GLY A 95 -7.54 11.48 31.65
N ARG A 96 -8.70 12.08 32.01
CA ARG A 96 -8.77 13.42 32.52
C ARG A 96 -8.04 13.47 33.86
N GLY A 97 -6.85 14.02 33.87
CA GLY A 97 -6.16 14.47 35.08
C GLY A 97 -6.10 15.98 35.06
N HIS A 98 -7.04 16.64 35.79
CA HIS A 98 -6.88 18.01 36.21
C HIS A 98 -5.72 18.05 37.20
N ASP A 99 -4.69 18.82 36.92
CA ASP A 99 -4.08 19.64 37.96
C ASP A 99 -3.39 20.88 37.37
N ALA A 100 -3.73 22.00 37.94
CA ALA A 100 -3.19 23.28 37.60
C ALA A 100 -2.02 23.55 38.57
N SER A 101 -0.87 24.01 38.06
CA SER A 101 -0.17 25.18 38.56
C SER A 101 1.29 25.30 38.11
N LYS A 102 1.59 26.50 37.62
CA LYS A 102 2.82 27.33 37.77
C LYS A 102 4.03 27.13 36.85
N GLN A 103 4.20 28.20 36.08
CA GLN A 103 5.41 29.03 35.90
C GLN A 103 6.49 28.61 34.90
N GLY A 104 6.57 29.43 33.84
CA GLY A 104 7.72 30.26 33.48
C GLY A 104 8.91 29.57 32.81
N GLY A 105 9.16 29.92 31.55
CA GLY A 105 10.44 29.66 30.93
C GLY A 105 10.33 29.53 29.39
N ASP A 106 10.72 30.59 28.69
CA ASP A 106 10.94 30.58 27.24
C ASP A 106 11.93 29.50 26.85
N SER A 107 11.48 28.55 26.12
CA SER A 107 12.36 27.72 25.29
C SER A 107 11.63 27.31 24.01
N VAL A 108 12.16 27.78 22.89
CA VAL A 108 11.78 27.38 21.54
C VAL A 108 11.89 25.85 21.44
N GLY A 109 10.77 25.20 21.66
CA GLY A 109 10.68 23.76 21.54
C GLY A 109 10.78 23.34 20.08
N THR A 110 11.93 22.84 19.70
CA THR A 110 12.11 22.08 18.46
C THR A 110 11.21 20.85 18.57
N TYR A 111 10.08 20.86 17.88
CA TYR A 111 9.23 19.67 17.73
C TYR A 111 9.99 18.62 16.93
N ARG A 112 10.77 17.81 17.60
CA ARG A 112 11.20 16.53 17.06
C ARG A 112 9.97 15.62 17.08
N HIS A 113 9.29 15.52 15.97
CA HIS A 113 8.39 14.40 15.72
C HIS A 113 9.27 13.16 15.57
N GLY A 114 9.64 12.55 16.68
CA GLY A 114 10.07 11.19 16.73
C GLY A 114 8.85 10.34 16.38
N VAL A 115 8.67 10.02 15.14
CA VAL A 115 7.84 8.90 14.73
C VAL A 115 8.66 7.66 15.05
N ASP A 116 8.48 7.12 16.24
CA ASP A 116 8.81 5.73 16.50
C ASP A 116 8.00 4.93 15.48
N ALA A 117 8.65 4.46 14.42
CA ALA A 117 8.03 3.60 13.44
C ALA A 117 7.73 2.29 14.18
N GLU A 118 6.52 2.19 14.70
CA GLU A 118 6.03 0.96 15.31
C GLU A 118 6.22 -0.16 14.30
N ALA A 119 6.90 -1.23 14.70
CA ALA A 119 7.16 -2.34 13.80
C ALA A 119 5.82 -2.83 13.22
N PRO A 120 5.74 -3.13 11.90
CA PRO A 120 4.50 -3.56 11.30
C PRO A 120 4.00 -4.84 11.98
N ALA A 121 2.71 -4.89 12.35
CA ALA A 121 2.12 -6.06 12.97
C ALA A 121 2.11 -7.25 12.01
N TRP A 122 1.96 -6.98 10.73
CA TRP A 122 2.11 -7.95 9.66
C TRP A 122 2.38 -7.26 8.32
N ARG A 123 2.94 -8.01 7.39
CA ARG A 123 3.26 -7.56 6.04
C ARG A 123 2.81 -8.62 5.05
N TYR A 124 2.23 -8.19 3.94
CA TYR A 124 1.82 -9.05 2.84
C TYR A 124 2.50 -8.63 1.55
N VAL A 125 3.12 -9.58 0.88
CA VAL A 125 3.76 -9.36 -0.42
C VAL A 125 3.15 -10.29 -1.45
N LEU A 126 2.65 -9.72 -2.54
CA LEU A 126 2.13 -10.43 -3.70
C LEU A 126 2.92 -10.04 -4.95
N GLY A 127 3.63 -10.99 -5.52
CA GLY A 127 4.30 -10.87 -6.81
C GLY A 127 3.66 -11.79 -7.84
N PHE A 128 3.43 -11.31 -9.05
CA PHE A 128 2.89 -12.11 -10.14
C PHE A 128 3.40 -11.64 -11.51
N LYS A 129 3.42 -12.57 -12.46
CA LYS A 129 3.90 -12.33 -13.82
C LYS A 129 3.14 -13.20 -14.83
N PRO A 130 3.13 -12.86 -16.13
CA PRO A 130 2.59 -13.75 -17.15
C PRO A 130 3.42 -15.04 -17.25
N GLU A 131 2.78 -16.17 -17.48
CA GLU A 131 3.43 -17.50 -17.59
C GLU A 131 4.32 -17.65 -18.84
N GLY A 132 4.19 -16.77 -19.82
CA GLY A 132 4.98 -16.80 -21.02
C GLY A 132 4.61 -15.71 -22.02
N LYS A 133 5.19 -15.74 -23.21
CA LYS A 133 4.83 -14.81 -24.28
C LYS A 133 3.44 -15.14 -24.80
N GLY A 134 2.53 -14.20 -24.68
CA GLY A 134 1.15 -14.34 -25.16
C GLY A 134 0.24 -15.16 -24.25
N ALA A 135 0.72 -15.70 -23.13
CA ALA A 135 -0.10 -16.43 -22.18
C ALA A 135 -0.94 -15.45 -21.33
N GLN A 136 -2.24 -15.75 -21.23
CA GLN A 136 -3.14 -15.02 -20.34
C GLN A 136 -3.10 -15.53 -18.90
N ARG A 137 -2.45 -16.69 -18.69
CA ARG A 137 -2.27 -17.25 -17.35
C ARG A 137 -1.22 -16.47 -16.57
N LEU A 138 -1.48 -16.34 -15.27
CA LEU A 138 -0.59 -15.68 -14.34
C LEU A 138 0.09 -16.71 -13.46
N LEU A 139 1.38 -16.49 -13.21
CA LEU A 139 2.14 -17.19 -12.19
C LEU A 139 2.31 -16.28 -10.99
N ILE A 140 2.01 -16.80 -9.82
CA ILE A 140 2.43 -16.16 -8.57
C ILE A 140 3.94 -16.40 -8.45
N SER A 141 4.71 -15.32 -8.51
CA SER A 141 6.17 -15.37 -8.35
C SER A 141 6.58 -15.24 -6.90
N ARG A 142 5.73 -14.60 -6.09
CA ARG A 142 5.98 -14.37 -4.67
C ARG A 142 4.65 -14.19 -3.92
N GLU A 143 4.48 -14.90 -2.83
CA GLU A 143 3.41 -14.69 -1.87
C GLU A 143 3.96 -14.94 -0.48
N GLU A 144 4.04 -13.90 0.33
CA GLU A 144 4.68 -13.94 1.63
C GLU A 144 3.85 -13.15 2.64
N VAL A 145 3.74 -13.70 3.85
CA VAL A 145 3.07 -13.07 5.00
C VAL A 145 4.01 -13.17 6.21
N TRP A 146 4.24 -12.07 6.91
CA TRP A 146 4.99 -12.01 8.16
C TRP A 146 4.19 -11.36 9.26
#